data_6abf42a785bab81573d84a417c2fdf01
#
_entry.id   6abf42a785bab81573d84a417c2fdf01
#
_cell.length_a   1.000
_cell.length_b   1.000
_cell.length_c   1.000
_cell.angle_alpha   90.00
_cell.angle_beta   90.00
_cell.angle_gamma   90.00
#
_symmetry.space_group_name_H-M   'P 1'
#
loop_
_entity.id
_entity.type
_entity.pdbx_description
1 polymer ?
#
loop_
_entity_poly.entity_id
_entity_poly.type
_entity_poly.pdbx_seq_one_letter_code
_entity_poly.pdbx_strand_id
1 'polypeptide(L)'
;RGPLDAGAEMYCAWNDDGLCLAAIVADDTIQNERPPGLTWQQDCLELFIDGRTGEKFMKPPYSKGAYQLFVRPPTDKLPAALFVSKRDGTIAGLRIFGQRTPTGYVVEMFIPWSAFPEFRPKTGSQFGLQYSLCDYDKRDQGTNQPMVMSWRAATMLFQSPQKLIRYELVKAIPLGTDASLASIVNIAIPPHIGSGDSATFSVEMAVPLAPLAQTVEILVSDWDGKVVLQRTERLQKMAKPWSRSKQGIC
;
A
#
# COMPACT_ATOMS: atom_id res chain seq x y z
N ARG A 1 14.00 -15.48 -2.88
CA ARG A 1 12.86 -14.57 -2.73
C ARG A 1 12.91 -13.54 -3.83
N GLY A 2 11.78 -13.17 -4.37
CA GLY A 2 11.65 -12.22 -5.45
C GLY A 2 10.18 -11.79 -5.59
N PRO A 3 9.84 -10.90 -6.55
CA PRO A 3 8.50 -10.38 -6.70
C PRO A 3 7.41 -11.43 -6.96
N LEU A 4 7.80 -12.64 -7.38
CA LEU A 4 6.88 -13.78 -7.55
C LEU A 4 6.73 -14.62 -6.28
N ASP A 5 7.68 -14.54 -5.35
CA ASP A 5 7.65 -15.18 -4.04
C ASP A 5 6.72 -14.37 -3.11
N ALA A 6 6.96 -13.08 -2.99
CA ALA A 6 6.03 -12.18 -2.31
C ALA A 6 6.13 -10.74 -2.86
N GLY A 7 5.00 -10.11 -3.07
CA GLY A 7 4.90 -8.72 -3.53
C GLY A 7 3.49 -8.19 -3.41
N ALA A 8 3.31 -6.88 -3.32
CA ALA A 8 1.98 -6.28 -3.23
C ALA A 8 1.87 -4.97 -4.01
N GLU A 9 0.75 -4.84 -4.72
CA GLU A 9 0.27 -3.56 -5.25
C GLU A 9 -0.84 -3.04 -4.35
N MET A 10 -0.74 -1.79 -3.92
CA MET A 10 -1.68 -1.18 -2.98
C MET A 10 -2.44 -0.04 -3.63
N TYR A 11 -3.73 -0.01 -3.41
CA TYR A 11 -4.64 1.02 -3.93
C TYR A 11 -5.37 1.70 -2.78
N CYS A 12 -5.59 3.00 -2.91
CA CYS A 12 -6.28 3.80 -1.92
C CYS A 12 -7.27 4.74 -2.60
N ALA A 13 -8.51 4.74 -2.13
CA ALA A 13 -9.56 5.66 -2.53
C ALA A 13 -10.37 6.10 -1.31
N TRP A 14 -11.19 7.12 -1.44
CA TRP A 14 -12.06 7.57 -0.37
C TRP A 14 -13.39 8.10 -0.90
N ASN A 15 -14.41 8.07 -0.05
CA ASN A 15 -15.71 8.67 -0.25
C ASN A 15 -16.18 9.33 1.05
N ASP A 16 -17.41 9.82 1.10
CA ASP A 16 -17.97 10.50 2.28
C ASP A 16 -18.10 9.58 3.50
N ASP A 17 -18.15 8.26 3.32
CA ASP A 17 -18.35 7.28 4.38
C ASP A 17 -17.03 6.74 4.97
N GLY A 18 -15.96 6.67 4.16
CA GLY A 18 -14.72 6.07 4.63
C GLY A 18 -13.59 6.00 3.61
N LEU A 19 -12.54 5.33 4.03
CA LEU A 19 -11.35 5.03 3.24
C LEU A 19 -11.47 3.61 2.70
N CYS A 20 -11.34 3.47 1.39
CA CYS A 20 -11.30 2.20 0.67
C CYS A 20 -9.84 1.88 0.35
N LEU A 21 -9.39 0.70 0.73
CA LEU A 21 -8.07 0.18 0.44
C LEU A 21 -8.20 -1.13 -0.30
N ALA A 22 -7.31 -1.38 -1.26
CA ALA A 22 -7.22 -2.68 -1.91
C ALA A 22 -5.76 -3.09 -2.04
N ALA A 23 -5.52 -4.40 -2.02
CA ALA A 23 -4.21 -4.98 -2.28
C ALA A 23 -4.35 -6.16 -3.26
N ILE A 24 -3.46 -6.19 -4.24
CA ILE A 24 -3.20 -7.35 -5.08
C ILE A 24 -1.85 -7.91 -4.62
N VAL A 25 -1.87 -9.09 -4.04
CA VAL A 25 -0.68 -9.71 -3.46
C VAL A 25 -0.27 -10.92 -4.29
N ALA A 26 0.98 -10.93 -4.74
CA ALA A 26 1.63 -12.12 -5.24
C ALA A 26 2.25 -12.87 -4.06
N ASP A 27 2.00 -14.17 -3.98
CA ASP A 27 2.47 -15.03 -2.89
C ASP A 27 2.36 -16.47 -3.36
N ASP A 28 3.45 -17.21 -3.39
CA ASP A 28 3.48 -18.58 -3.89
C ASP A 28 2.96 -19.61 -2.87
N THR A 29 2.91 -19.24 -1.58
CA THR A 29 2.49 -20.14 -0.50
C THR A 29 1.78 -19.38 0.62
N ILE A 30 0.47 -19.26 0.57
CA ILE A 30 -0.30 -18.52 1.58
C ILE A 30 -0.55 -19.37 2.82
N GLN A 31 -0.04 -18.97 3.96
CA GLN A 31 -0.17 -19.63 5.25
C GLN A 31 -0.55 -18.62 6.34
N ASN A 32 -1.81 -18.52 6.71
CA ASN A 32 -2.24 -17.82 7.91
C ASN A 32 -3.51 -18.41 8.52
N GLU A 33 -3.33 -19.53 9.26
CA GLU A 33 -4.41 -20.20 9.99
C GLU A 33 -4.29 -19.99 11.51
N ARG A 34 -3.33 -19.19 11.98
CA ARG A 34 -3.14 -18.89 13.41
C ARG A 34 -4.26 -18.00 13.97
N PRO A 35 -4.48 -18.03 15.29
CA PRO A 35 -5.41 -17.14 15.95
C PRO A 35 -5.15 -15.66 15.66
N PRO A 36 -6.17 -14.80 15.71
CA PRO A 36 -6.06 -13.37 15.39
C PRO A 36 -4.89 -12.63 16.05
N GLY A 37 -4.59 -12.95 17.31
CA GLY A 37 -3.47 -12.34 18.03
C GLY A 37 -2.07 -12.73 17.54
N LEU A 38 -1.97 -13.71 16.64
CA LEU A 38 -0.74 -14.22 16.05
C LEU A 38 -0.69 -14.06 14.52
N THR A 39 -1.63 -13.32 13.93
CA THR A 39 -1.71 -13.09 12.48
C THR A 39 -0.39 -12.55 11.91
N TRP A 40 0.29 -11.68 12.62
CA TRP A 40 1.57 -11.09 12.24
C TRP A 40 2.75 -12.08 12.16
N GLN A 41 2.59 -13.29 12.68
CA GLN A 41 3.62 -14.34 12.63
C GLN A 41 3.53 -15.25 11.40
N GLN A 42 2.67 -14.95 10.46
CA GLN A 42 2.47 -15.67 9.20
C GLN A 42 2.19 -14.66 8.08
N ASP A 43 1.70 -15.15 6.93
CA ASP A 43 1.36 -14.27 5.83
C ASP A 43 0.25 -13.31 6.23
N CYS A 44 0.54 -12.03 6.13
CA CYS A 44 -0.45 -11.00 6.37
C CYS A 44 -0.02 -9.66 5.76
N LEU A 45 -1.00 -8.79 5.56
CA LEU A 45 -0.72 -7.37 5.41
C LEU A 45 -0.91 -6.70 6.77
N GLU A 46 0.06 -5.90 7.17
CA GLU A 46 -0.09 -4.96 8.26
C GLU A 46 -0.35 -3.56 7.72
N LEU A 47 -1.37 -2.92 8.24
CA LEU A 47 -1.70 -1.53 7.95
C LEU A 47 -1.46 -0.71 9.19
N PHE A 48 -0.77 0.39 9.03
CA PHE A 48 -0.57 1.39 10.07
C PHE A 48 -1.20 2.68 9.59
N ILE A 49 -2.22 3.16 10.29
CA ILE A 49 -2.97 4.33 9.87
C ILE A 49 -3.12 5.31 11.02
N ASP A 50 -2.99 6.61 10.73
CA ASP A 50 -3.14 7.68 11.70
C ASP A 50 -4.00 8.81 11.09
N GLY A 51 -5.24 8.91 11.57
CA GLY A 51 -6.18 9.99 11.24
C GLY A 51 -6.35 10.98 12.40
N ARG A 52 -5.45 11.01 13.38
CA ARG A 52 -5.47 12.03 14.42
C ARG A 52 -5.08 13.39 13.85
N THR A 53 -5.36 14.43 14.58
CA THR A 53 -5.09 15.82 14.15
C THR A 53 -4.24 16.57 15.17
N GLY A 54 -3.77 17.75 14.80
CA GLY A 54 -3.00 18.64 15.68
C GLY A 54 -1.70 18.00 16.17
N GLU A 55 -1.39 18.20 17.44
CA GLU A 55 -0.13 17.76 18.04
C GLU A 55 0.05 16.24 18.14
N LYS A 56 -1.05 15.48 18.09
CA LYS A 56 -1.03 14.00 18.13
C LYS A 56 -0.74 13.37 16.77
N PHE A 57 -0.93 14.09 15.69
CA PHE A 57 -0.79 13.57 14.33
C PHE A 57 0.62 13.04 14.09
N MET A 58 0.69 11.76 13.73
CA MET A 58 1.94 11.05 13.48
C MET A 58 2.96 11.15 14.63
N LYS A 59 2.49 11.13 15.88
CA LYS A 59 3.34 11.10 17.09
C LYS A 59 3.00 9.92 17.99
N PRO A 60 3.99 9.30 18.66
CA PRO A 60 3.74 8.24 19.64
C PRO A 60 3.06 8.80 20.91
N PRO A 61 2.36 7.96 21.65
CA PRO A 61 1.98 6.59 21.31
C PRO A 61 0.81 6.52 20.33
N TYR A 62 0.56 5.33 19.77
CA TYR A 62 -0.73 5.06 19.12
C TYR A 62 -1.85 5.23 20.15
N SER A 63 -2.95 5.82 19.75
CA SER A 63 -4.13 6.07 20.56
C SER A 63 -5.36 6.12 19.66
N LYS A 64 -6.55 6.32 20.21
CA LYS A 64 -7.80 6.39 19.44
C LYS A 64 -7.63 7.31 18.22
N GLY A 65 -7.92 6.79 17.04
CA GLY A 65 -7.72 7.49 15.76
C GLY A 65 -6.37 7.16 15.08
N ALA A 66 -5.52 6.33 15.72
CA ALA A 66 -4.34 5.75 15.08
C ALA A 66 -4.29 4.25 15.38
N TYR A 67 -4.13 3.42 14.35
CA TYR A 67 -4.33 1.98 14.46
C TYR A 67 -3.26 1.18 13.73
N GLN A 68 -2.94 0.02 14.27
CA GLN A 68 -2.32 -1.09 13.56
C GLN A 68 -3.41 -2.13 13.27
N LEU A 69 -3.57 -2.47 12.00
CA LEU A 69 -4.54 -3.45 11.52
C LEU A 69 -3.78 -4.64 10.92
N PHE A 70 -4.28 -5.83 11.16
CA PHE A 70 -3.77 -7.06 10.56
C PHE A 70 -4.79 -7.60 9.58
N VAL A 71 -4.37 -7.79 8.35
CA VAL A 71 -5.17 -8.38 7.28
C VAL A 71 -4.72 -9.81 7.09
N ARG A 72 -5.52 -10.74 7.55
CA ARG A 72 -5.33 -12.16 7.24
C ARG A 72 -5.75 -12.41 5.81
N PRO A 73 -4.88 -12.98 4.95
CA PRO A 73 -5.27 -13.37 3.60
C PRO A 73 -6.35 -14.47 3.62
N PRO A 74 -7.13 -14.61 2.55
CA PRO A 74 -7.98 -15.78 2.38
C PRO A 74 -7.11 -17.03 2.16
N THR A 75 -7.44 -18.10 2.85
CA THR A 75 -6.84 -19.44 2.64
C THR A 75 -7.92 -20.39 2.15
N ASP A 76 -7.57 -21.64 1.84
CA ASP A 76 -8.54 -22.65 1.45
C ASP A 76 -9.54 -22.99 2.59
N LYS A 77 -9.16 -22.69 3.83
CA LYS A 77 -9.97 -23.00 5.03
C LYS A 77 -10.66 -21.76 5.63
N LEU A 78 -10.10 -20.59 5.43
CA LEU A 78 -10.54 -19.38 6.14
C LEU A 78 -10.71 -18.22 5.16
N PRO A 79 -11.80 -17.44 5.29
CA PRO A 79 -11.97 -16.21 4.54
C PRO A 79 -10.96 -15.15 5.00
N ALA A 80 -10.75 -14.13 4.16
CA ALA A 80 -10.01 -12.95 4.58
C ALA A 80 -10.64 -12.35 5.86
N ALA A 81 -9.80 -11.82 6.73
CA ALA A 81 -10.25 -11.17 7.95
C ALA A 81 -9.38 -9.96 8.30
N LEU A 82 -10.00 -8.97 8.94
CA LEU A 82 -9.35 -7.74 9.38
C LEU A 82 -9.43 -7.63 10.90
N PHE A 83 -8.28 -7.50 11.55
CA PHE A 83 -8.18 -7.41 13.00
C PHE A 83 -7.49 -6.10 13.40
N VAL A 84 -7.98 -5.48 14.45
CA VAL A 84 -7.31 -4.34 15.10
C VAL A 84 -6.35 -4.86 16.16
N SER A 85 -5.17 -4.26 16.27
CA SER A 85 -4.26 -4.57 17.37
C SER A 85 -4.96 -4.38 18.72
N LYS A 86 -4.78 -5.32 19.64
CA LYS A 86 -5.45 -5.28 20.96
C LYS A 86 -5.22 -3.99 21.75
N ARG A 87 -4.07 -3.35 21.55
CA ARG A 87 -3.70 -2.09 22.22
C ARG A 87 -4.44 -0.87 21.66
N ASP A 88 -4.94 -0.98 20.42
CA ASP A 88 -5.49 0.16 19.69
C ASP A 88 -7.02 0.24 19.77
N GLY A 89 -7.65 -0.74 20.47
CA GLY A 89 -9.09 -0.81 20.66
C GLY A 89 -9.82 -1.49 19.52
N THR A 90 -11.10 -1.19 19.36
CA THR A 90 -11.97 -1.73 18.33
C THR A 90 -12.48 -0.64 17.40
N ILE A 91 -12.70 -0.98 16.15
CA ILE A 91 -13.30 -0.09 15.14
C ILE A 91 -14.57 -0.74 14.64
N ALA A 92 -15.71 -0.13 14.93
CA ALA A 92 -16.98 -0.56 14.38
C ALA A 92 -17.07 -0.22 12.88
N GLY A 93 -17.69 -1.10 12.09
CA GLY A 93 -17.92 -0.86 10.68
C GLY A 93 -16.73 -1.14 9.76
N LEU A 94 -15.61 -1.70 10.27
CA LEU A 94 -14.57 -2.27 9.41
C LEU A 94 -15.17 -3.38 8.55
N ARG A 95 -14.83 -3.38 7.27
CA ARG A 95 -15.23 -4.43 6.32
C ARG A 95 -14.03 -4.91 5.54
N ILE A 96 -14.05 -6.17 5.17
CA ILE A 96 -13.05 -6.79 4.30
C ILE A 96 -13.73 -7.78 3.38
N PHE A 97 -13.29 -7.80 2.16
CA PHE A 97 -13.50 -8.88 1.20
C PHE A 97 -12.13 -9.38 0.74
N GLY A 98 -12.01 -10.66 0.46
CA GLY A 98 -10.78 -11.23 -0.08
C GLY A 98 -11.04 -12.50 -0.86
N GLN A 99 -10.24 -12.68 -1.90
CA GLN A 99 -10.31 -13.82 -2.80
C GLN A 99 -8.89 -14.30 -3.15
N ARG A 100 -8.70 -15.62 -3.19
CA ARG A 100 -7.49 -16.20 -3.75
C ARG A 100 -7.44 -16.02 -5.26
N THR A 101 -6.23 -15.86 -5.76
CA THR A 101 -5.91 -15.85 -7.20
C THR A 101 -4.95 -17.01 -7.51
N PRO A 102 -4.69 -17.33 -8.78
CA PRO A 102 -3.69 -18.34 -9.12
C PRO A 102 -2.26 -18.04 -8.63
N THR A 103 -1.95 -16.77 -8.36
CA THR A 103 -0.60 -16.32 -7.98
C THR A 103 -0.56 -15.61 -6.63
N GLY A 104 -1.60 -15.77 -5.80
CA GLY A 104 -1.66 -15.08 -4.51
C GLY A 104 -3.09 -14.76 -4.08
N TYR A 105 -3.39 -13.50 -3.77
CA TYR A 105 -4.72 -13.08 -3.34
C TYR A 105 -5.00 -11.60 -3.63
N VAL A 106 -6.29 -11.26 -3.60
CA VAL A 106 -6.77 -9.88 -3.60
C VAL A 106 -7.56 -9.65 -2.32
N VAL A 107 -7.39 -8.48 -1.72
CA VAL A 107 -8.22 -8.01 -0.60
C VAL A 107 -8.70 -6.60 -0.84
N GLU A 108 -9.94 -6.32 -0.47
CA GLU A 108 -10.55 -5.00 -0.42
C GLU A 108 -11.00 -4.71 1.00
N MET A 109 -10.73 -3.51 1.48
CA MET A 109 -10.98 -3.11 2.86
C MET A 109 -11.66 -1.75 2.90
N PHE A 110 -12.56 -1.60 3.85
CA PHE A 110 -13.23 -0.34 4.14
C PHE A 110 -13.02 0.05 5.60
N ILE A 111 -12.51 1.26 5.82
CA ILE A 111 -12.31 1.85 7.15
C ILE A 111 -13.23 3.08 7.24
N PRO A 112 -14.28 3.06 8.06
CA PRO A 112 -15.21 4.17 8.16
C PRO A 112 -14.53 5.39 8.80
N TRP A 113 -14.91 6.60 8.38
CA TRP A 113 -14.36 7.84 8.99
C TRP A 113 -14.68 7.97 10.48
N SER A 114 -15.70 7.27 10.98
CA SER A 114 -15.98 7.18 12.42
C SER A 114 -14.86 6.56 13.25
N ALA A 115 -13.93 5.82 12.59
CA ALA A 115 -12.71 5.33 13.22
C ALA A 115 -11.80 6.46 13.69
N PHE A 116 -11.88 7.62 13.08
CA PHE A 116 -11.01 8.77 13.29
C PHE A 116 -11.81 9.97 13.84
N PRO A 117 -12.11 10.02 15.15
CA PRO A 117 -13.10 10.96 15.72
C PRO A 117 -12.80 12.43 15.47
N GLU A 118 -11.53 12.79 15.37
CA GLU A 118 -11.09 14.17 15.15
C GLU A 118 -10.90 14.51 13.67
N PHE A 119 -10.87 13.49 12.80
CA PHE A 119 -10.64 13.67 11.37
C PHE A 119 -11.91 14.19 10.67
N ARG A 120 -11.73 15.15 9.80
CA ARG A 120 -12.80 15.69 8.95
C ARG A 120 -12.41 15.45 7.51
N PRO A 121 -13.00 14.45 6.84
CA PRO A 121 -12.66 14.08 5.47
C PRO A 121 -13.09 15.19 4.51
N LYS A 122 -12.14 15.79 3.84
CA LYS A 122 -12.32 16.73 2.74
C LYS A 122 -11.04 16.79 1.91
N THR A 123 -11.13 17.29 0.71
CA THR A 123 -9.94 17.58 -0.10
C THR A 123 -8.96 18.42 0.70
N GLY A 124 -7.69 18.02 0.71
CA GLY A 124 -6.61 18.64 1.49
C GLY A 124 -6.44 18.08 2.90
N SER A 125 -7.36 17.23 3.40
CA SER A 125 -7.17 16.57 4.70
C SER A 125 -6.05 15.54 4.61
N GLN A 126 -5.18 15.52 5.62
CA GLN A 126 -4.00 14.65 5.66
C GLN A 126 -4.13 13.54 6.69
N PHE A 127 -3.64 12.36 6.36
CA PHE A 127 -3.56 11.20 7.26
C PHE A 127 -2.23 10.48 7.06
N GLY A 128 -1.81 9.72 8.07
CA GLY A 128 -0.64 8.87 7.98
C GLY A 128 -1.03 7.46 7.57
N LEU A 129 -0.29 6.84 6.65
CA LEU A 129 -0.52 5.45 6.23
C LEU A 129 0.80 4.78 5.90
N GLN A 130 0.93 3.52 6.26
CA GLN A 130 2.03 2.64 5.86
C GLN A 130 1.55 1.21 5.80
N TYR A 131 2.18 0.42 4.95
CA TYR A 131 1.90 -1.00 4.76
C TYR A 131 3.15 -1.81 5.01
N SER A 132 2.94 -3.01 5.54
CA SER A 132 3.95 -4.06 5.57
C SER A 132 3.32 -5.35 5.07
N LEU A 133 4.03 -6.06 4.20
CA LEU A 133 3.70 -7.42 3.79
C LEU A 133 4.57 -8.37 4.60
N CYS A 134 3.94 -9.28 5.34
CA CYS A 134 4.59 -10.39 6.02
C CYS A 134 4.48 -11.62 5.14
N ASP A 135 5.62 -12.24 4.85
CA ASP A 135 5.77 -13.43 4.01
C ASP A 135 6.36 -14.56 4.85
N TYR A 136 5.62 -15.66 4.98
CA TYR A 136 5.95 -16.79 5.84
C TYR A 136 5.93 -18.11 5.09
N ASP A 137 7.09 -18.59 4.73
CA ASP A 137 7.29 -19.84 4.03
C ASP A 137 7.66 -21.03 4.93
N LYS A 138 7.74 -22.21 4.33
CA LYS A 138 8.23 -23.43 5.01
C LYS A 138 9.59 -23.24 5.67
N ARG A 139 10.48 -22.45 5.09
CA ARG A 139 11.80 -22.11 5.65
C ARG A 139 11.72 -21.29 6.94
N ASP A 140 10.63 -20.63 7.19
CA ASP A 140 10.42 -19.75 8.34
C ASP A 140 9.75 -20.49 9.52
N GLN A 141 9.28 -21.71 9.30
CA GLN A 141 8.52 -22.50 10.29
C GLN A 141 9.27 -22.73 11.62
N GLY A 142 10.59 -22.80 11.58
CA GLY A 142 11.40 -22.97 12.79
C GLY A 142 11.55 -21.70 13.63
N THR A 143 11.33 -20.53 13.05
CA THR A 143 11.53 -19.24 13.71
C THR A 143 10.23 -18.57 14.16
N ASN A 144 9.10 -18.93 13.56
CA ASN A 144 7.83 -18.21 13.67
C ASN A 144 7.96 -16.70 13.38
N GLN A 145 8.90 -16.33 12.51
CA GLN A 145 9.19 -14.96 12.13
C GLN A 145 9.10 -14.85 10.61
N PRO A 146 8.05 -14.20 10.08
CA PRO A 146 7.96 -13.95 8.66
C PRO A 146 9.02 -12.96 8.20
N MET A 147 9.32 -12.96 6.93
CA MET A 147 9.99 -11.83 6.30
C MET A 147 9.00 -10.67 6.22
N VAL A 148 9.43 -9.49 6.60
CA VAL A 148 8.60 -8.28 6.56
C VAL A 148 9.14 -7.32 5.52
N MET A 149 8.31 -7.00 4.54
CA MET A 149 8.59 -5.98 3.53
C MET A 149 7.68 -4.78 3.79
N SER A 150 8.25 -3.60 3.87
CA SER A 150 7.48 -2.37 4.06
C SER A 150 7.60 -1.49 2.83
N TRP A 151 6.52 -0.79 2.47
CA TRP A 151 6.49 0.14 1.33
C TRP A 151 7.60 1.19 1.40
N ARG A 152 7.86 1.68 2.60
CA ARG A 152 9.04 2.49 2.91
C ARG A 152 9.82 1.78 3.99
N ALA A 153 11.12 1.61 3.82
CA ALA A 153 11.97 0.99 4.82
C ALA A 153 11.79 1.70 6.17
N ALA A 154 11.16 1.02 7.11
CA ALA A 154 10.94 1.52 8.45
C ALA A 154 10.83 0.35 9.42
N THR A 155 11.62 0.40 10.47
CA THR A 155 11.57 -0.55 11.58
C THR A 155 10.63 -0.05 12.68
N MET A 156 10.05 -0.97 13.45
CA MET A 156 9.25 -0.64 14.64
C MET A 156 8.03 0.25 14.34
N LEU A 157 7.38 0.09 13.20
CA LEU A 157 6.19 0.86 12.81
C LEU A 157 5.09 0.81 13.88
N PHE A 158 4.94 -0.33 14.54
CA PHE A 158 3.95 -0.55 15.61
C PHE A 158 4.15 0.32 16.86
N GLN A 159 5.27 1.03 16.96
CA GLN A 159 5.56 2.01 18.04
C GLN A 159 5.88 3.40 17.50
N SER A 160 5.98 3.56 16.20
CA SER A 160 6.59 4.74 15.56
C SER A 160 5.68 5.36 14.50
N PRO A 161 4.52 5.94 14.88
CA PRO A 161 3.61 6.57 13.92
C PRO A 161 4.26 7.73 13.15
N GLN A 162 5.32 8.34 13.67
CA GLN A 162 6.09 9.37 12.96
C GLN A 162 6.82 8.86 11.71
N LYS A 163 6.90 7.54 11.54
CA LYS A 163 7.50 6.91 10.35
C LYS A 163 6.49 6.61 9.24
N LEU A 164 5.20 6.86 9.48
CA LEU A 164 4.18 6.70 8.47
C LEU A 164 4.41 7.66 7.31
N ILE A 165 3.91 7.30 6.14
CA ILE A 165 3.88 8.18 4.99
C ILE A 165 2.65 9.08 5.12
N ARG A 166 2.83 10.37 4.87
CA ARG A 166 1.74 11.34 4.88
C ARG A 166 1.03 11.30 3.54
N TYR A 167 -0.28 11.07 3.57
CA TYR A 167 -1.17 11.13 2.42
C TYR A 167 -2.12 12.32 2.56
N GLU A 168 -2.59 12.82 1.44
CA GLU A 168 -3.60 13.86 1.37
C GLU A 168 -4.81 13.38 0.58
N LEU A 169 -6.01 13.65 1.08
CA LEU A 169 -7.25 13.38 0.36
C LEU A 169 -7.38 14.35 -0.81
N VAL A 170 -7.44 13.82 -2.01
CA VAL A 170 -7.68 14.58 -3.22
C VAL A 170 -9.05 14.20 -3.80
N LYS A 171 -9.71 15.11 -4.48
CA LYS A 171 -10.87 14.72 -5.32
C LYS A 171 -10.37 13.71 -6.34
N ALA A 172 -11.20 12.70 -6.63
CA ALA A 172 -10.93 11.82 -7.74
C ALA A 172 -10.54 12.68 -8.95
N ILE A 173 -9.31 12.53 -9.41
CA ILE A 173 -8.89 13.18 -10.64
C ILE A 173 -9.70 12.48 -11.73
N PRO A 174 -10.66 13.14 -12.40
CA PRO A 174 -11.36 12.51 -13.50
C PRO A 174 -10.28 12.14 -14.52
N LEU A 175 -10.06 10.85 -14.71
CA LEU A 175 -9.18 10.39 -15.78
C LEU A 175 -9.71 10.98 -17.09
N GLY A 176 -9.12 12.08 -17.54
CA GLY A 176 -9.45 12.70 -18.82
C GLY A 176 -9.95 14.14 -18.82
N THR A 177 -10.09 14.84 -17.69
CA THR A 177 -10.59 16.24 -17.70
C THR A 177 -9.57 17.29 -17.28
N ASP A 178 -8.49 16.92 -16.62
CA ASP A 178 -7.43 17.89 -16.31
C ASP A 178 -6.14 17.55 -17.08
N ALA A 179 -5.88 18.35 -18.11
CA ALA A 179 -4.80 18.13 -19.07
C ALA A 179 -3.39 18.34 -18.46
N SER A 180 -3.29 18.65 -17.19
CA SER A 180 -2.02 19.06 -16.56
C SER A 180 -1.36 18.03 -15.66
N LEU A 181 -2.05 16.93 -15.28
CA LEU A 181 -1.52 15.99 -14.30
C LEU A 181 -1.25 14.60 -14.90
N ALA A 182 0.03 14.27 -15.02
CA ALA A 182 0.45 12.89 -15.23
C ALA A 182 0.51 12.18 -13.88
N SER A 183 -0.05 10.98 -13.76
CA SER A 183 0.09 10.13 -12.59
C SER A 183 0.91 8.90 -12.93
N ILE A 184 1.81 8.52 -12.02
CA ILE A 184 2.53 7.27 -12.11
C ILE A 184 1.54 6.16 -11.74
N VAL A 185 1.33 5.24 -12.67
CA VAL A 185 0.40 4.11 -12.50
C VAL A 185 1.15 2.87 -12.02
N ASN A 186 2.37 2.68 -12.52
CA ASN A 186 3.17 1.53 -12.16
C ASN A 186 4.67 1.85 -12.29
N ILE A 187 5.47 1.31 -11.38
CA ILE A 187 6.94 1.33 -11.46
C ILE A 187 7.43 -0.10 -11.26
N ALA A 188 8.02 -0.68 -12.29
CA ALA A 188 8.69 -1.97 -12.18
C ALA A 188 10.20 -1.74 -12.07
N ILE A 189 10.78 -2.07 -10.92
CA ILE A 189 12.21 -1.97 -10.63
C ILE A 189 12.74 -3.37 -10.35
N PRO A 190 13.87 -3.78 -10.94
CA PRO A 190 14.50 -5.05 -10.59
C PRO A 190 14.80 -5.11 -9.08
N PRO A 191 14.60 -6.26 -8.43
CA PRO A 191 14.72 -6.37 -6.98
C PRO A 191 16.15 -6.20 -6.46
N HIS A 192 17.15 -6.41 -7.31
CA HIS A 192 18.56 -6.22 -6.97
C HIS A 192 19.32 -5.68 -8.18
N ILE A 193 20.11 -4.64 -7.96
CA ILE A 193 21.06 -4.10 -8.92
C ILE A 193 22.43 -4.19 -8.25
N GLY A 194 23.30 -5.08 -8.73
CA GLY A 194 24.66 -5.20 -8.26
C GLY A 194 25.52 -4.02 -8.75
N SER A 195 26.60 -3.73 -8.04
CA SER A 195 27.56 -2.71 -8.47
C SER A 195 28.16 -3.13 -9.84
N GLY A 196 27.98 -2.27 -10.85
CA GLY A 196 28.43 -2.53 -12.22
C GLY A 196 27.40 -3.16 -13.15
N ASP A 197 26.20 -3.53 -12.65
CA ASP A 197 25.14 -4.08 -13.46
C ASP A 197 24.34 -3.00 -14.17
N SER A 198 23.80 -3.34 -15.34
CA SER A 198 22.81 -2.52 -16.02
C SER A 198 21.42 -2.98 -15.59
N ALA A 199 20.56 -2.04 -15.16
CA ALA A 199 19.19 -2.32 -14.83
C ALA A 199 18.24 -1.60 -15.79
N THR A 200 17.21 -2.34 -16.23
CA THR A 200 16.07 -1.74 -16.94
C THR A 200 14.93 -1.62 -15.97
N PHE A 201 14.38 -0.43 -15.82
CA PHE A 201 13.12 -0.21 -15.11
C PHE A 201 12.09 0.38 -16.06
N SER A 202 10.83 0.09 -15.81
CA SER A 202 9.72 0.68 -16.55
C SER A 202 8.86 1.52 -15.62
N VAL A 203 8.45 2.68 -16.12
CA VAL A 203 7.49 3.56 -15.44
C VAL A 203 6.30 3.70 -16.37
N GLU A 204 5.14 3.23 -15.90
CA GLU A 204 3.87 3.43 -16.58
C GLU A 204 3.19 4.66 -16.00
N MET A 205 2.82 5.58 -16.88
CA MET A 205 2.19 6.84 -16.48
C MET A 205 0.86 7.02 -17.21
N ALA A 206 -0.19 7.37 -16.49
CA ALA A 206 -1.40 7.90 -17.08
C ALA A 206 -1.16 9.37 -17.44
N VAL A 207 -1.17 9.67 -18.74
CA VAL A 207 -0.99 11.03 -19.24
C VAL A 207 -2.30 11.52 -19.82
N PRO A 208 -2.73 12.77 -19.53
CA PRO A 208 -3.93 13.35 -20.14
C PRO A 208 -3.80 13.45 -21.65
N LEU A 209 -4.94 13.44 -22.33
CA LEU A 209 -5.06 13.39 -23.82
C LEU A 209 -4.53 14.64 -24.56
N ALA A 210 -4.06 15.66 -23.91
CA ALA A 210 -3.57 16.88 -24.53
C ALA A 210 -2.14 16.71 -25.12
N PRO A 211 -1.84 17.31 -26.28
CA PRO A 211 -0.56 17.12 -26.97
C PRO A 211 0.54 18.02 -26.41
N LEU A 212 0.80 17.95 -25.13
CA LEU A 212 1.98 18.60 -24.57
C LEU A 212 3.15 17.64 -24.67
N ALA A 213 4.29 18.13 -25.19
CA ALA A 213 5.55 17.42 -25.14
C ALA A 213 5.95 17.25 -23.68
N GLN A 214 5.61 16.09 -23.11
CA GLN A 214 5.89 15.82 -21.70
C GLN A 214 7.23 15.11 -21.59
N THR A 215 8.02 15.57 -20.66
CA THR A 215 9.28 14.97 -20.27
C THR A 215 9.15 14.47 -18.82
N VAL A 216 9.80 13.36 -18.55
CA VAL A 216 9.96 12.83 -17.19
C VAL A 216 11.41 13.00 -16.79
N GLU A 217 11.63 13.60 -15.65
CA GLU A 217 12.94 13.63 -15.04
C GLU A 217 13.07 12.42 -14.09
N ILE A 218 14.11 11.62 -14.34
CA ILE A 218 14.42 10.43 -13.57
C ILE A 218 15.63 10.75 -12.70
N LEU A 219 15.45 10.69 -11.38
CA LEU A 219 16.53 10.86 -10.40
C LEU A 219 16.71 9.55 -9.63
N VAL A 220 17.91 9.01 -9.65
CA VAL A 220 18.29 7.88 -8.80
C VAL A 220 19.28 8.40 -7.77
N SER A 221 18.99 8.19 -6.52
CA SER A 221 19.86 8.58 -5.40
C SER A 221 20.37 7.34 -4.68
N ASP A 222 21.59 7.42 -4.14
CA ASP A 222 22.12 6.41 -3.22
C ASP A 222 21.47 6.54 -1.82
N TRP A 223 21.91 5.71 -0.87
CA TRP A 223 21.41 5.67 0.48
C TRP A 223 21.59 6.98 1.27
N ASP A 224 22.59 7.78 0.89
CA ASP A 224 22.90 9.07 1.51
C ASP A 224 22.14 10.22 0.86
N GLY A 225 21.30 9.91 -0.14
CA GLY A 225 20.47 10.88 -0.86
C GLY A 225 21.23 11.62 -1.97
N LYS A 226 22.46 11.21 -2.28
CA LYS A 226 23.24 11.79 -3.39
C LYS A 226 22.71 11.26 -4.71
N VAL A 227 22.36 12.15 -5.62
CA VAL A 227 21.91 11.79 -6.97
C VAL A 227 23.08 11.13 -7.73
N VAL A 228 22.90 9.86 -8.09
CA VAL A 228 23.86 9.06 -8.84
C VAL A 228 23.50 8.93 -10.32
N LEU A 229 22.23 9.17 -10.67
CA LEU A 229 21.73 9.26 -12.03
C LEU A 229 20.69 10.36 -12.13
N GLN A 230 20.82 11.22 -13.13
CA GLN A 230 19.79 12.17 -13.54
C GLN A 230 19.60 12.06 -15.05
N ARG A 231 18.36 11.83 -15.48
CA ARG A 231 18.02 11.67 -16.89
C ARG A 231 16.65 12.27 -17.19
N THR A 232 16.53 12.93 -18.31
CA THR A 232 15.27 13.45 -18.82
C THR A 232 14.85 12.63 -20.02
N GLU A 233 13.67 12.04 -19.97
CA GLU A 233 13.10 11.24 -21.06
C GLU A 233 11.81 11.86 -21.59
N ARG A 234 11.61 11.71 -22.89
CA ARG A 234 10.38 12.13 -23.55
C ARG A 234 9.36 11.00 -23.49
N LEU A 235 8.15 11.28 -22.99
CA LEU A 235 7.09 10.27 -22.94
C LEU A 235 6.68 9.85 -24.35
N GLN A 236 6.66 8.55 -24.60
CA GLN A 236 6.12 7.96 -25.81
C GLN A 236 4.69 7.52 -25.60
N LYS A 237 3.81 7.83 -26.55
CA LYS A 237 2.40 7.46 -26.48
C LYS A 237 2.25 5.94 -26.64
N MET A 238 1.67 5.25 -25.66
CA MET A 238 1.32 3.83 -25.80
C MET A 238 0.14 3.65 -26.77
N ALA A 239 0.22 2.61 -27.61
CA ALA A 239 -0.70 2.40 -28.72
C ALA A 239 -2.09 1.84 -28.31
N LYS A 240 -2.37 1.54 -27.04
CA LYS A 240 -3.68 1.03 -26.60
C LYS A 240 -4.13 1.69 -25.29
N PRO A 241 -5.37 2.19 -25.22
CA PRO A 241 -5.94 2.64 -23.95
C PRO A 241 -6.31 1.44 -23.07
N TRP A 242 -6.05 1.59 -21.77
CA TRP A 242 -6.43 0.63 -20.73
C TRP A 242 -7.96 0.48 -20.67
N SER A 243 -8.47 -0.75 -20.69
CA SER A 243 -9.90 -1.02 -20.52
C SER A 243 -10.22 -1.40 -19.08
N ARG A 244 -11.05 -0.62 -18.41
CA ARG A 244 -11.60 -0.92 -17.08
C ARG A 244 -12.44 -2.20 -17.10
N SER A 245 -12.18 -3.12 -16.18
CA SER A 245 -13.20 -4.08 -15.76
C SER A 245 -14.13 -3.39 -14.76
N LYS A 246 -15.44 -3.41 -15.06
CA LYS A 246 -16.48 -2.85 -14.18
C LYS A 246 -16.84 -3.91 -13.12
N GLN A 247 -16.17 -3.95 -11.99
CA GLN A 247 -16.70 -4.58 -10.77
C GLN A 247 -15.86 -4.13 -9.57
N GLY A 248 -16.28 -3.07 -8.95
CA GLY A 248 -15.74 -2.61 -7.67
C GLY A 248 -16.88 -2.51 -6.65
N ILE A 249 -16.61 -2.88 -5.42
CA ILE A 249 -17.55 -2.91 -4.28
C ILE A 249 -17.54 -1.59 -3.48
N CYS A 250 -16.83 -0.56 -3.90
CA CYS A 250 -16.89 0.76 -3.27
C CYS A 250 -17.71 1.73 -4.08
#